data_4833e2d6cb910bca168a9fb92fc5389b
#
_entry.id   4833e2d6cb910bca168a9fb92fc5389b
#
_cell.length_a   1.000
_cell.length_b   1.000
_cell.length_c   1.000
_cell.angle_alpha   90.00
_cell.angle_beta   90.00
_cell.angle_gamma   90.00
#
_symmetry.space_group_name_H-M   'P 1'
#
loop_
_entity.id
_entity.type
_entity.pdbx_description
1 polymer ?
#
loop_
_entity_poly.entity_id
_entity_poly.type
_entity_poly.pdbx_seq_one_letter_code
_entity_poly.pdbx_strand_id
1 'polypeptide(L)'
;MFKTKYVSRVLCVLFIVNLFIADLKPLATSYSSSYIGNIDIISNVDVSVESVEAWAKSKNATETFISLASIYKKYGQARGGVNWVLAYVQAAKETGYGRFGGVLDESFHNPCGLKVPSGGDDYDPNAHKRFDNWEQGIIAHLDHLALYAGAKGYPKTVYVESWKAESLSINETYDPRHIGWFGTTSGILGKATNAIDLGNKWAPSSSYGVDLFRMYCDAVKADYLEGKSNLESPINGFVTNDGKLNIKGWALHAFGVKEVRVLIDNTQIDTISVNESRADVN
;
A
#
# COMPACT_ATOMS: atom_id res chain seq x y z
N MET A 1 13.40 2.58 -69.72
CA MET A 1 12.79 1.43 -69.03
C MET A 1 13.39 1.31 -67.64
N PHE A 2 12.85 2.02 -66.68
CA PHE A 2 13.37 2.02 -65.31
C PHE A 2 12.52 1.10 -64.43
N LYS A 3 13.15 0.03 -63.89
CA LYS A 3 12.52 -0.87 -62.93
C LYS A 3 12.55 -0.21 -61.54
N THR A 4 11.39 0.16 -61.01
CA THR A 4 11.21 0.59 -59.66
C THR A 4 11.27 -0.62 -58.72
N LYS A 5 12.28 -0.67 -57.85
CA LYS A 5 12.37 -1.66 -56.77
C LYS A 5 11.47 -1.16 -55.63
N TYR A 6 10.40 -1.88 -55.36
CA TYR A 6 9.64 -1.74 -54.14
C TYR A 6 10.44 -2.38 -52.98
N VAL A 7 10.87 -1.53 -52.06
CA VAL A 7 11.42 -2.00 -50.76
C VAL A 7 10.20 -2.15 -49.83
N SER A 8 9.80 -3.38 -49.61
CA SER A 8 8.84 -3.74 -48.58
C SER A 8 9.48 -3.45 -47.21
N ARG A 9 9.08 -2.40 -46.54
CA ARG A 9 9.45 -2.17 -45.15
C ARG A 9 8.55 -3.05 -44.28
N VAL A 10 9.13 -4.07 -43.69
CA VAL A 10 8.49 -4.84 -42.61
C VAL A 10 8.43 -3.93 -41.37
N LEU A 11 7.25 -3.48 -41.01
CA LEU A 11 7.02 -2.72 -39.80
C LEU A 11 6.96 -3.71 -38.62
N CYS A 12 8.03 -3.77 -37.84
CA CYS A 12 8.04 -4.52 -36.60
C CYS A 12 7.41 -3.67 -35.52
N VAL A 13 6.16 -3.96 -35.15
CA VAL A 13 5.48 -3.31 -34.03
C VAL A 13 5.90 -4.04 -32.75
N LEU A 14 6.75 -3.39 -31.94
CA LEU A 14 7.12 -3.89 -30.62
C LEU A 14 6.19 -3.25 -29.60
N PHE A 15 5.33 -4.04 -28.98
CA PHE A 15 4.52 -3.60 -27.86
C PHE A 15 5.35 -3.69 -26.58
N ILE A 16 5.72 -2.56 -26.03
CA ILE A 16 6.27 -2.48 -24.68
C ILE A 16 5.16 -1.96 -23.77
N VAL A 17 4.51 -2.86 -23.05
CA VAL A 17 3.73 -2.50 -21.89
C VAL A 17 4.75 -2.20 -20.78
N ASN A 18 5.02 -0.94 -20.50
CA ASN A 18 5.84 -0.56 -19.36
C ASN A 18 5.02 -0.79 -18.09
N LEU A 19 5.02 -2.04 -17.63
CA LEU A 19 4.76 -2.34 -16.23
C LEU A 19 6.03 -1.99 -15.46
N PHE A 20 5.92 -1.15 -14.44
CA PHE A 20 6.99 -1.03 -13.46
C PHE A 20 7.09 -2.36 -12.71
N ILE A 21 7.97 -3.24 -13.20
CA ILE A 21 8.27 -4.52 -12.58
C ILE A 21 9.49 -4.31 -11.68
N ALA A 22 9.32 -4.44 -10.38
CA ALA A 22 10.41 -4.77 -9.50
C ALA A 22 10.62 -6.29 -9.58
N ASP A 23 11.84 -6.73 -9.86
CA ASP A 23 12.21 -8.15 -9.95
C ASP A 23 11.83 -8.92 -8.69
N LEU A 24 10.88 -9.85 -8.80
CA LEU A 24 10.59 -10.85 -7.77
C LEU A 24 10.62 -12.25 -8.39
N LYS A 25 11.46 -13.11 -7.81
CA LYS A 25 11.56 -14.52 -8.19
C LYS A 25 10.31 -15.28 -7.74
N PRO A 26 9.77 -16.21 -8.55
CA PRO A 26 8.61 -17.00 -8.18
C PRO A 26 8.96 -18.05 -7.13
N LEU A 27 8.23 -18.07 -6.03
CA LEU A 27 8.16 -19.20 -5.10
C LEU A 27 6.87 -19.98 -5.40
N ALA A 28 7.01 -21.13 -6.03
CA ALA A 28 5.89 -22.00 -6.32
C ALA A 28 5.52 -22.81 -5.07
N THR A 29 4.38 -22.53 -4.49
CA THR A 29 3.65 -23.47 -3.62
C THR A 29 2.17 -23.40 -3.94
N SER A 30 1.57 -24.53 -4.23
CA SER A 30 0.17 -24.71 -4.56
C SER A 30 -0.71 -24.45 -3.33
N TYR A 31 -1.32 -23.27 -3.30
CA TYR A 31 -2.48 -22.96 -2.48
C TYR A 31 -3.61 -22.49 -3.40
N SER A 32 -4.85 -22.84 -3.05
CA SER A 32 -6.04 -22.22 -3.63
C SER A 32 -5.94 -20.71 -3.36
N SER A 33 -5.39 -19.97 -4.30
CA SER A 33 -5.10 -18.56 -4.12
C SER A 33 -6.35 -17.75 -4.45
N SER A 34 -6.96 -17.18 -3.43
CA SER A 34 -7.82 -16.03 -3.64
C SER A 34 -6.91 -14.83 -3.92
N TYR A 35 -6.90 -14.37 -5.16
CA TYR A 35 -6.21 -13.12 -5.50
C TYR A 35 -6.87 -11.95 -4.78
N ILE A 36 -6.07 -11.13 -4.09
CA ILE A 36 -6.56 -9.90 -3.48
C ILE A 36 -6.06 -8.70 -4.29
N GLY A 37 -6.97 -7.76 -4.57
CA GLY A 37 -6.66 -6.56 -5.36
C GLY A 37 -6.27 -5.35 -4.50
N ASN A 38 -6.77 -5.29 -3.28
CA ASN A 38 -6.48 -4.21 -2.32
C ASN A 38 -6.88 -4.66 -0.91
N ILE A 39 -6.47 -3.91 0.10
CA ILE A 39 -6.78 -4.20 1.50
C ILE A 39 -7.40 -2.97 2.13
N ASP A 40 -8.63 -3.10 2.57
CA ASP A 40 -9.29 -2.05 3.34
C ASP A 40 -8.64 -1.90 4.71
N ILE A 41 -8.45 -0.65 5.12
CA ILE A 41 -7.93 -0.32 6.45
C ILE A 41 -8.89 -0.84 7.52
N ILE A 42 -10.20 -0.71 7.28
CA ILE A 42 -11.24 -1.24 8.17
C ILE A 42 -11.69 -2.57 7.61
N SER A 43 -11.14 -3.65 8.11
CA SER A 43 -11.50 -5.01 7.69
C SER A 43 -11.07 -6.05 8.73
N ASN A 44 -11.75 -7.19 8.72
CA ASN A 44 -11.34 -8.35 9.49
C ASN A 44 -10.26 -9.13 8.75
N VAL A 45 -9.35 -9.69 9.51
CA VAL A 45 -8.34 -10.62 9.00
C VAL A 45 -8.24 -11.83 9.94
N ASP A 46 -8.40 -13.02 9.37
CA ASP A 46 -8.28 -14.29 10.10
C ASP A 46 -6.88 -14.88 9.89
N VAL A 47 -5.91 -14.33 10.62
CA VAL A 47 -4.51 -14.77 10.61
C VAL A 47 -4.05 -14.92 12.05
N SER A 48 -3.26 -15.96 12.34
CA SER A 48 -2.72 -16.14 13.68
C SER A 48 -1.57 -15.18 13.97
N VAL A 49 -1.37 -14.85 15.25
CA VAL A 49 -0.23 -14.02 15.70
C VAL A 49 1.07 -14.68 15.31
N GLU A 50 1.19 -15.98 15.56
CA GLU A 50 2.38 -16.78 15.30
C GLU A 50 2.80 -16.76 13.83
N SER A 51 1.82 -16.72 12.90
CA SER A 51 2.09 -16.62 11.47
C SER A 51 2.72 -15.27 11.10
N VAL A 52 2.21 -14.18 11.67
CA VAL A 52 2.72 -12.82 11.45
C VAL A 52 4.08 -12.62 12.15
N GLU A 53 4.26 -13.16 13.34
CA GLU A 53 5.56 -13.18 14.02
C GLU A 53 6.62 -13.95 13.21
N ALA A 54 6.24 -15.11 12.63
CA ALA A 54 7.14 -15.88 11.77
C ALA A 54 7.53 -15.09 10.51
N TRP A 55 6.59 -14.33 9.95
CA TRP A 55 6.90 -13.39 8.87
C TRP A 55 7.91 -12.33 9.30
N ALA A 56 7.68 -11.67 10.43
CA ALA A 56 8.59 -10.65 10.95
C ALA A 56 10.00 -11.22 11.23
N LYS A 57 10.09 -12.43 11.80
CA LYS A 57 11.36 -13.16 11.98
C LYS A 57 12.08 -13.38 10.65
N SER A 58 11.35 -13.75 9.59
CA SER A 58 11.93 -13.95 8.26
C SER A 58 12.52 -12.69 7.64
N LYS A 59 12.11 -11.51 8.16
CA LYS A 59 12.61 -10.18 7.77
C LYS A 59 13.71 -9.66 8.71
N ASN A 60 14.21 -10.48 9.61
CA ASN A 60 15.20 -10.10 10.63
C ASN A 60 14.71 -8.94 11.52
N ALA A 61 13.43 -8.96 11.90
CA ALA A 61 12.87 -8.02 12.87
C ALA A 61 13.51 -8.20 14.25
N THR A 62 13.51 -7.13 15.05
CA THR A 62 13.93 -7.22 16.45
C THR A 62 12.94 -8.05 17.27
N GLU A 63 13.38 -8.70 18.33
CA GLU A 63 12.51 -9.49 19.22
C GLU A 63 11.40 -8.64 19.82
N THR A 64 11.70 -7.39 20.21
CA THR A 64 10.69 -6.42 20.63
C THR A 64 9.63 -6.24 19.56
N PHE A 65 10.03 -5.92 18.31
CA PHE A 65 9.08 -5.72 17.24
C PHE A 65 8.21 -6.96 16.97
N ILE A 66 8.79 -8.14 16.96
CA ILE A 66 8.07 -9.41 16.78
C ILE A 66 6.93 -9.52 17.79
N SER A 67 7.20 -9.26 19.07
CA SER A 67 6.21 -9.38 20.15
C SER A 67 5.04 -8.38 20.03
N LEU A 68 5.21 -7.28 19.29
CA LEU A 68 4.15 -6.28 19.10
C LEU A 68 2.94 -6.81 18.31
N ALA A 69 3.09 -7.89 17.54
CA ALA A 69 2.00 -8.48 16.76
C ALA A 69 0.78 -8.83 17.64
N SER A 70 1.02 -9.35 18.82
CA SER A 70 -0.03 -9.69 19.79
C SER A 70 -0.81 -8.46 20.28
N ILE A 71 -0.13 -7.32 20.44
CA ILE A 71 -0.74 -6.05 20.86
C ILE A 71 -1.59 -5.47 19.74
N TYR A 72 -1.10 -5.49 18.50
CA TYR A 72 -1.88 -5.09 17.34
C TYR A 72 -3.16 -5.91 17.18
N LYS A 73 -3.08 -7.24 17.33
CA LYS A 73 -4.25 -8.12 17.29
C LYS A 73 -5.25 -7.82 18.40
N LYS A 74 -4.75 -7.58 19.62
CA LYS A 74 -5.59 -7.24 20.79
C LYS A 74 -6.44 -6.01 20.55
N TYR A 75 -5.89 -4.97 19.94
CA TYR A 75 -6.55 -3.68 19.83
C TYR A 75 -7.16 -3.37 18.46
N GLY A 76 -6.76 -4.02 17.37
CA GLY A 76 -7.17 -3.66 16.01
C GLY A 76 -8.68 -3.51 15.85
N GLN A 77 -9.45 -4.53 16.24
CA GLN A 77 -10.92 -4.50 16.14
C GLN A 77 -11.55 -3.50 17.10
N ALA A 78 -11.03 -3.36 18.31
CA ALA A 78 -11.55 -2.43 19.31
C ALA A 78 -11.30 -0.95 18.93
N ARG A 79 -10.30 -0.69 18.12
CA ARG A 79 -9.93 0.67 17.66
C ARG A 79 -10.40 0.91 16.22
N GLY A 80 -11.73 0.98 16.03
CA GLY A 80 -12.37 1.30 14.76
C GLY A 80 -12.48 0.15 13.77
N GLY A 81 -12.14 -1.08 14.12
CA GLY A 81 -12.14 -2.23 13.22
C GLY A 81 -10.94 -2.27 12.27
N VAL A 82 -9.83 -1.65 12.67
CA VAL A 82 -8.61 -1.61 11.85
C VAL A 82 -8.04 -3.01 11.66
N ASN A 83 -7.69 -3.32 10.42
CA ASN A 83 -6.96 -4.54 10.07
C ASN A 83 -5.60 -4.53 10.78
N TRP A 84 -5.49 -5.34 11.82
CA TRP A 84 -4.32 -5.36 12.68
C TRP A 84 -3.04 -5.81 11.97
N VAL A 85 -3.15 -6.69 10.96
CA VAL A 85 -1.98 -7.11 10.17
C VAL A 85 -1.51 -5.97 9.30
N LEU A 86 -2.41 -5.22 8.66
CA LEU A 86 -2.05 -4.05 7.87
C LEU A 86 -1.32 -3.00 8.72
N ALA A 87 -1.86 -2.71 9.90
CA ALA A 87 -1.23 -1.77 10.84
C ALA A 87 0.15 -2.26 11.32
N TYR A 88 0.30 -3.55 11.65
CA TYR A 88 1.57 -4.13 12.04
C TYR A 88 2.60 -4.09 10.90
N VAL A 89 2.20 -4.41 9.68
CA VAL A 89 3.04 -4.34 8.49
C VAL A 89 3.47 -2.89 8.20
N GLN A 90 2.56 -1.93 8.42
CA GLN A 90 2.91 -0.51 8.31
C GLN A 90 3.98 -0.14 9.35
N ALA A 91 3.82 -0.54 10.61
CA ALA A 91 4.84 -0.33 11.63
C ALA A 91 6.18 -0.98 11.26
N ALA A 92 6.17 -2.16 10.63
CA ALA A 92 7.38 -2.78 10.11
C ALA A 92 8.09 -1.89 9.07
N LYS A 93 7.32 -1.28 8.17
CA LYS A 93 7.84 -0.36 7.15
C LYS A 93 8.41 0.91 7.79
N GLU A 94 7.68 1.53 8.72
CA GLU A 94 8.06 2.79 9.36
C GLU A 94 9.27 2.66 10.29
N THR A 95 9.42 1.53 10.97
CA THR A 95 10.52 1.31 11.93
C THR A 95 11.69 0.48 11.36
N GLY A 96 11.61 0.09 10.08
CA GLY A 96 12.57 -0.86 9.53
C GLY A 96 12.57 -2.18 10.29
N TYR A 97 11.38 -2.72 10.62
CA TYR A 97 11.20 -3.94 11.42
C TYR A 97 11.73 -3.82 12.86
N GLY A 98 11.59 -2.65 13.48
CA GLY A 98 12.05 -2.35 14.82
C GLY A 98 13.54 -2.01 14.94
N ARG A 99 14.27 -1.98 13.83
CA ARG A 99 15.70 -1.58 13.85
C ARG A 99 15.89 -0.07 13.90
N PHE A 100 14.85 0.67 13.48
CA PHE A 100 14.90 2.12 13.32
C PHE A 100 16.03 2.56 12.36
N GLY A 101 16.50 3.77 12.43
CA GLY A 101 17.58 4.25 11.54
C GLY A 101 17.57 5.77 11.36
N GLY A 102 16.60 6.43 11.99
CA GLY A 102 16.47 7.88 12.04
C GLY A 102 16.65 8.42 13.46
N VAL A 103 15.93 9.47 13.78
CA VAL A 103 15.96 10.13 15.10
C VAL A 103 15.16 9.41 16.17
N LEU A 104 14.28 8.46 15.77
CA LEU A 104 13.55 7.61 16.68
C LEU A 104 14.32 6.34 16.95
N ASP A 105 14.13 5.83 18.16
CA ASP A 105 14.56 4.52 18.60
C ASP A 105 13.44 3.82 19.39
N GLU A 106 13.72 2.62 19.90
CA GLU A 106 12.77 1.81 20.64
C GLU A 106 12.18 2.51 21.86
N SER A 107 12.93 3.41 22.51
CA SER A 107 12.50 4.13 23.72
C SER A 107 11.37 5.11 23.48
N PHE A 108 11.07 5.44 22.22
CA PHE A 108 9.91 6.27 21.89
C PHE A 108 8.59 5.51 21.95
N HIS A 109 8.59 4.18 21.91
CA HIS A 109 7.39 3.34 21.77
C HIS A 109 6.45 3.83 20.66
N ASN A 110 7.02 4.41 19.58
CA ASN A 110 6.31 5.06 18.49
C ASN A 110 6.45 4.22 17.21
N PRO A 111 5.46 3.39 16.88
CA PRO A 111 5.58 2.42 15.80
C PRO A 111 5.48 3.02 14.40
N CYS A 112 5.13 4.29 14.25
CA CYS A 112 4.82 4.87 12.96
C CYS A 112 5.21 6.35 12.80
N GLY A 113 6.08 6.85 13.68
CA GLY A 113 6.61 8.20 13.58
C GLY A 113 5.61 9.33 13.86
N LEU A 114 4.56 9.07 14.66
CA LEU A 114 3.60 10.11 15.04
C LEU A 114 4.31 11.29 15.71
N LYS A 115 4.02 12.49 15.22
CA LYS A 115 4.55 13.72 15.78
C LYS A 115 3.70 14.21 16.96
N VAL A 116 4.30 15.05 17.78
CA VAL A 116 3.57 15.83 18.81
C VAL A 116 2.54 16.77 18.16
N PRO A 117 1.54 17.28 18.90
CA PRO A 117 0.50 18.15 18.33
C PRO A 117 1.03 19.39 17.60
N SER A 118 2.13 19.96 18.06
CA SER A 118 2.79 21.11 17.41
C SER A 118 3.49 20.75 16.09
N GLY A 119 3.70 19.47 15.80
CA GLY A 119 4.52 19.03 14.67
C GLY A 119 5.98 19.36 14.86
N GLY A 120 6.70 19.55 13.75
CA GLY A 120 8.12 19.93 13.73
C GLY A 120 8.89 19.26 12.61
N ASP A 121 10.20 19.44 12.58
CA ASP A 121 11.10 18.85 11.60
C ASP A 121 11.21 17.33 11.75
N ASP A 122 11.40 16.60 10.65
CA ASP A 122 11.52 15.14 10.66
C ASP A 122 12.82 14.65 11.32
N TYR A 123 13.82 15.51 11.38
CA TYR A 123 15.12 15.23 12.01
C TYR A 123 15.21 15.73 13.47
N ASP A 124 14.15 16.37 13.99
CA ASP A 124 14.07 16.74 15.40
C ASP A 124 13.40 15.63 16.22
N PRO A 125 14.11 14.96 17.13
CA PRO A 125 13.50 13.93 17.98
C PRO A 125 12.37 14.49 18.88
N ASN A 126 12.41 15.78 19.24
CA ASN A 126 11.38 16.41 20.05
C ASN A 126 10.09 16.71 19.29
N ALA A 127 10.14 16.69 17.96
CA ALA A 127 8.96 16.79 17.11
C ALA A 127 8.11 15.50 17.09
N HIS A 128 8.66 14.40 17.61
CA HIS A 128 8.00 13.10 17.61
C HIS A 128 7.50 12.72 19.01
N LYS A 129 6.30 12.14 19.03
CA LYS A 129 5.69 11.71 20.29
C LYS A 129 6.46 10.55 20.90
N ARG A 130 6.80 10.68 22.20
CA ARG A 130 7.20 9.57 23.06
C ARG A 130 5.96 9.04 23.77
N PHE A 131 5.70 7.77 23.62
CA PHE A 131 4.62 7.08 24.34
C PHE A 131 5.20 6.40 25.59
N ASP A 132 4.36 6.25 26.63
CA ASP A 132 4.80 5.65 27.89
C ASP A 132 5.15 4.15 27.74
N ASN A 133 4.48 3.47 26.80
CA ASN A 133 4.70 2.08 26.47
C ASN A 133 4.20 1.75 25.06
N TRP A 134 4.50 0.54 24.59
CA TRP A 134 4.10 0.08 23.24
C TRP A 134 2.59 -0.03 23.06
N GLU A 135 1.81 -0.39 24.12
CA GLU A 135 0.35 -0.42 24.00
C GLU A 135 -0.22 0.97 23.67
N GLN A 136 0.28 1.99 24.34
CA GLN A 136 -0.14 3.38 24.06
C GLN A 136 0.19 3.82 22.62
N GLY A 137 1.42 3.57 22.17
CA GLY A 137 1.84 3.91 20.82
C GLY A 137 1.07 3.16 19.74
N ILE A 138 0.80 1.87 19.97
CA ILE A 138 0.01 1.04 19.03
C ILE A 138 -1.44 1.49 18.98
N ILE A 139 -2.07 1.80 20.10
CA ILE A 139 -3.43 2.35 20.13
C ILE A 139 -3.49 3.68 19.38
N ALA A 140 -2.50 4.56 19.58
CA ALA A 140 -2.40 5.82 18.84
C ALA A 140 -2.28 5.58 17.32
N HIS A 141 -1.48 4.63 16.90
CA HIS A 141 -1.33 4.25 15.49
C HIS A 141 -2.64 3.72 14.89
N LEU A 142 -3.31 2.80 15.59
CA LEU A 142 -4.60 2.25 15.17
C LEU A 142 -5.66 3.34 15.05
N ASP A 143 -5.73 4.26 16.01
CA ASP A 143 -6.65 5.41 15.97
C ASP A 143 -6.37 6.33 14.80
N HIS A 144 -5.10 6.54 14.49
CA HIS A 144 -4.70 7.36 13.34
C HIS A 144 -5.14 6.74 12.00
N LEU A 145 -4.96 5.42 11.85
CA LEU A 145 -5.46 4.68 10.68
C LEU A 145 -6.99 4.69 10.60
N ALA A 146 -7.67 4.50 11.72
CA ALA A 146 -9.12 4.56 11.78
C ALA A 146 -9.66 5.95 11.39
N LEU A 147 -8.94 7.02 11.76
CA LEU A 147 -9.24 8.38 11.34
C LEU A 147 -9.08 8.55 9.82
N TYR A 148 -7.97 8.10 9.25
CA TYR A 148 -7.76 8.09 7.79
C TYR A 148 -8.87 7.38 7.05
N ALA A 149 -9.34 6.24 7.57
CA ALA A 149 -10.40 5.45 6.97
C ALA A 149 -11.82 6.00 7.19
N GLY A 150 -11.98 6.99 8.06
CA GLY A 150 -13.32 7.48 8.44
C GLY A 150 -14.15 6.45 9.19
N ALA A 151 -13.50 5.64 10.05
CA ALA A 151 -14.14 4.57 10.79
C ALA A 151 -15.31 5.09 11.65
N LYS A 152 -16.31 4.22 11.88
CA LYS A 152 -17.44 4.56 12.74
C LYS A 152 -16.97 4.94 14.15
N GLY A 153 -17.43 6.07 14.68
CA GLY A 153 -17.03 6.60 15.99
C GLY A 153 -15.71 7.38 15.95
N TYR A 154 -15.27 7.78 14.76
CA TYR A 154 -14.15 8.70 14.55
C TYR A 154 -14.65 9.99 13.88
N PRO A 155 -14.05 11.15 14.18
CA PRO A 155 -12.90 11.36 15.08
C PRO A 155 -13.24 11.16 16.56
N LYS A 156 -12.24 10.81 17.36
CA LYS A 156 -12.30 10.91 18.83
C LYS A 156 -12.22 12.39 19.23
N THR A 157 -12.72 12.73 20.40
CA THR A 157 -12.85 14.13 20.83
C THR A 157 -11.93 14.53 21.99
N VAL A 158 -11.31 13.55 22.65
CA VAL A 158 -10.46 13.78 23.82
C VAL A 158 -9.09 13.14 23.60
N TYR A 159 -8.05 13.96 23.57
CA TYR A 159 -6.68 13.49 23.58
C TYR A 159 -6.23 13.19 25.00
N VAL A 160 -5.62 12.05 25.20
CA VAL A 160 -5.06 11.61 26.49
C VAL A 160 -3.55 11.52 26.36
N GLU A 161 -2.85 12.34 27.13
CA GLU A 161 -1.39 12.47 27.04
C GLU A 161 -0.67 11.25 27.57
N SER A 162 -1.04 10.81 28.78
CA SER A 162 -0.35 9.75 29.49
C SER A 162 -1.12 8.44 29.49
N TRP A 163 -0.40 7.34 29.64
CA TRP A 163 -0.98 6.00 29.72
C TRP A 163 -1.99 5.89 30.89
N LYS A 164 -3.13 5.31 30.61
CA LYS A 164 -4.12 4.91 31.59
C LYS A 164 -4.06 3.40 31.78
N ALA A 165 -3.97 2.93 33.01
CA ALA A 165 -4.09 1.51 33.32
C ALA A 165 -5.46 0.93 32.95
N GLU A 166 -6.49 1.77 32.91
CA GLU A 166 -7.85 1.44 32.47
C GLU A 166 -8.00 1.70 30.97
N SER A 167 -8.96 1.01 30.36
CA SER A 167 -9.28 1.22 28.95
C SER A 167 -9.70 2.66 28.67
N LEU A 168 -9.29 3.19 27.52
CA LEU A 168 -9.77 4.48 27.03
C LEU A 168 -11.29 4.47 26.86
N SER A 169 -11.94 5.57 27.22
CA SER A 169 -13.34 5.76 26.88
C SER A 169 -13.56 5.83 25.36
N ILE A 170 -14.81 5.67 24.92
CA ILE A 170 -15.14 5.63 23.50
C ILE A 170 -14.72 6.90 22.73
N ASN A 171 -14.62 8.03 23.42
CA ASN A 171 -14.27 9.33 22.83
C ASN A 171 -12.80 9.70 23.01
N GLU A 172 -12.00 8.86 23.68
CA GLU A 172 -10.61 9.13 24.00
C GLU A 172 -9.65 8.48 23.01
N THR A 173 -8.50 9.13 22.80
CA THR A 173 -7.40 8.62 21.97
C THR A 173 -6.05 9.03 22.54
N TYR A 174 -5.05 8.23 22.29
CA TYR A 174 -3.64 8.57 22.50
C TYR A 174 -2.99 9.20 21.27
N ASP A 175 -3.70 9.26 20.13
CA ASP A 175 -3.16 9.87 18.91
C ASP A 175 -3.06 11.40 19.08
N PRO A 176 -1.82 11.96 19.16
CA PRO A 176 -1.61 13.39 19.39
C PRO A 176 -2.08 14.25 18.20
N ARG A 177 -2.28 13.63 17.05
CA ARG A 177 -2.66 14.31 15.80
C ARG A 177 -4.13 14.19 15.47
N HIS A 178 -4.88 13.48 16.31
CA HIS A 178 -6.30 13.22 16.12
C HIS A 178 -7.15 14.47 16.24
N ILE A 179 -6.80 15.32 17.20
CA ILE A 179 -7.53 16.54 17.55
C ILE A 179 -6.68 17.75 17.14
N GLY A 180 -6.70 18.03 15.83
CA GLY A 180 -6.38 19.39 15.43
C GLY A 180 -4.93 19.80 15.31
N TRP A 181 -4.10 19.14 14.54
CA TRP A 181 -2.90 19.83 14.04
C TRP A 181 -3.24 21.02 13.13
N PHE A 182 -4.39 20.98 12.46
CA PHE A 182 -4.86 22.05 11.58
C PHE A 182 -6.17 22.69 12.05
N GLY A 183 -6.48 22.58 13.34
CA GLY A 183 -7.74 23.10 13.89
C GLY A 183 -8.98 22.31 13.49
N THR A 184 -8.83 21.32 12.61
CA THR A 184 -9.91 20.42 12.20
C THR A 184 -9.34 19.04 11.89
N THR A 185 -9.93 18.00 12.45
CA THR A 185 -9.69 16.59 12.07
C THR A 185 -9.98 16.32 10.60
N SER A 186 -10.57 17.29 9.89
CA SER A 186 -11.05 17.19 8.52
C SER A 186 -9.94 16.97 7.48
N GLY A 187 -8.69 17.29 7.80
CA GLY A 187 -7.58 17.15 6.86
C GLY A 187 -7.29 15.72 6.41
N ILE A 188 -7.49 14.74 7.31
CA ILE A 188 -7.18 13.32 7.04
C ILE A 188 -8.39 12.39 7.20
N LEU A 189 -9.48 12.84 7.81
CA LEU A 189 -10.67 12.04 8.03
C LEU A 189 -11.25 11.51 6.70
N GLY A 190 -11.31 10.18 6.56
CA GLY A 190 -11.86 9.52 5.38
C GLY A 190 -11.03 9.70 4.10
N LYS A 191 -9.76 10.10 4.20
CA LYS A 191 -8.91 10.34 3.02
C LYS A 191 -8.27 9.08 2.45
N ALA A 192 -8.18 8.00 3.21
CA ALA A 192 -7.63 6.73 2.77
C ALA A 192 -8.46 5.59 3.34
N THR A 193 -9.16 4.84 2.50
CA THR A 193 -9.99 3.70 2.96
C THR A 193 -9.27 2.38 2.87
N ASN A 194 -8.19 2.32 2.10
CA ASN A 194 -7.43 1.11 1.83
C ASN A 194 -5.91 1.37 1.85
N ALA A 195 -5.12 0.31 1.79
CA ALA A 195 -3.66 0.37 1.85
C ALA A 195 -3.05 1.25 0.75
N ILE A 196 -3.54 1.14 -0.48
CA ILE A 196 -3.00 1.86 -1.64
C ILE A 196 -3.27 3.36 -1.49
N ASP A 197 -4.42 3.74 -0.95
CA ASP A 197 -4.79 5.14 -0.72
C ASP A 197 -3.86 5.90 0.23
N LEU A 198 -3.06 5.20 1.03
CA LEU A 198 -2.06 5.83 1.92
C LEU A 198 -0.88 6.45 1.15
N GLY A 199 -0.69 6.07 -0.12
CA GLY A 199 0.30 6.73 -0.99
C GLY A 199 -0.01 8.23 -1.16
N ASN A 200 1.01 9.09 -1.07
CA ASN A 200 0.92 10.55 -1.07
C ASN A 200 0.03 11.18 0.04
N LYS A 201 -0.46 10.37 0.98
CA LYS A 201 -1.30 10.86 2.10
C LYS A 201 -0.63 10.63 3.45
N TRP A 202 -0.16 9.41 3.68
CA TRP A 202 0.64 9.07 4.86
C TRP A 202 2.09 9.51 4.69
N ALA A 203 2.68 9.18 3.57
CA ALA A 203 4.04 9.53 3.20
C ALA A 203 4.07 10.17 1.79
N PRO A 204 5.05 11.03 1.47
CA PRO A 204 5.10 11.77 0.19
C PRO A 204 5.43 10.89 -1.03
N SER A 205 5.54 9.57 -0.89
CA SER A 205 5.79 8.64 -1.99
C SER A 205 4.49 8.05 -2.54
N SER A 206 4.30 8.11 -3.85
CA SER A 206 3.17 7.46 -4.53
C SER A 206 3.22 5.93 -4.47
N SER A 207 4.41 5.34 -4.33
CA SER A 207 4.57 3.89 -4.20
C SER A 207 4.29 3.37 -2.80
N TYR A 208 4.20 4.26 -1.79
CA TYR A 208 4.08 3.88 -0.38
C TYR A 208 2.97 2.85 -0.13
N GLY A 209 1.76 3.13 -0.63
CA GLY A 209 0.61 2.24 -0.43
C GLY A 209 0.74 0.91 -1.16
N VAL A 210 1.34 0.92 -2.36
CA VAL A 210 1.62 -0.29 -3.14
C VAL A 210 2.64 -1.18 -2.42
N ASP A 211 3.70 -0.59 -1.88
CA ASP A 211 4.71 -1.32 -1.12
C ASP A 211 4.10 -1.93 0.15
N LEU A 212 3.24 -1.16 0.84
CA LEU A 212 2.53 -1.64 2.02
C LEU A 212 1.61 -2.82 1.70
N PHE A 213 0.87 -2.74 0.58
CA PHE A 213 0.04 -3.82 0.09
C PHE A 213 0.86 -5.10 -0.18
N ARG A 214 1.99 -4.99 -0.87
CA ARG A 214 2.88 -6.13 -1.14
C ARG A 214 3.42 -6.76 0.14
N MET A 215 3.85 -5.93 1.09
CA MET A 215 4.29 -6.41 2.40
C MET A 215 3.17 -7.12 3.16
N TYR A 216 1.93 -6.61 3.07
CA TYR A 216 0.77 -7.27 3.66
C TYR A 216 0.51 -8.65 3.05
N CYS A 217 0.50 -8.76 1.71
CA CYS A 217 0.32 -10.04 1.01
C CYS A 217 1.38 -11.06 1.43
N ASP A 218 2.63 -10.62 1.54
CA ASP A 218 3.74 -11.45 2.01
C ASP A 218 3.53 -11.92 3.48
N ALA A 219 3.05 -11.03 4.35
CA ALA A 219 2.78 -11.35 5.75
C ALA A 219 1.64 -12.37 5.95
N VAL A 220 0.58 -12.28 5.14
CA VAL A 220 -0.58 -13.20 5.20
C VAL A 220 -0.44 -14.39 4.23
N LYS A 221 0.67 -14.47 3.48
CA LYS A 221 0.93 -15.50 2.45
C LYS A 221 -0.18 -15.56 1.39
N ALA A 222 -0.68 -14.39 0.99
CA ALA A 222 -1.67 -14.26 -0.06
C ALA A 222 -1.01 -13.92 -1.39
N ASP A 223 -1.50 -14.52 -2.46
CA ASP A 223 -1.11 -14.13 -3.80
C ASP A 223 -1.87 -12.87 -4.24
N TYR A 224 -1.26 -12.08 -5.08
CA TYR A 224 -1.91 -10.96 -5.74
C TYR A 224 -1.62 -11.00 -7.25
N LEU A 225 -2.53 -10.41 -8.02
CA LEU A 225 -2.40 -10.40 -9.47
C LEU A 225 -1.27 -9.44 -9.87
N GLU A 226 -0.14 -10.00 -10.31
CA GLU A 226 0.84 -9.22 -11.06
C GLU A 226 0.28 -8.89 -12.45
N GLY A 227 0.78 -7.80 -13.05
CA GLY A 227 0.24 -7.33 -14.32
C GLY A 227 0.26 -8.41 -15.39
N LYS A 228 -0.87 -8.61 -16.04
CA LYS A 228 -1.03 -9.44 -17.24
C LYS A 228 -1.58 -8.58 -18.37
N SER A 229 -1.13 -8.86 -19.57
CA SER A 229 -1.63 -8.20 -20.76
C SER A 229 -1.57 -9.12 -21.96
N ASN A 230 -2.44 -8.90 -22.92
CA ASN A 230 -2.41 -9.59 -24.19
C ASN A 230 -2.83 -8.65 -25.32
N LEU A 231 -2.09 -8.71 -26.43
CA LEU A 231 -2.45 -8.05 -27.67
C LEU A 231 -3.23 -9.03 -28.54
N GLU A 232 -4.52 -8.77 -28.76
CA GLU A 232 -5.40 -9.59 -29.58
C GLU A 232 -5.29 -9.23 -31.06
N SER A 233 -5.06 -7.95 -31.36
CA SER A 233 -4.86 -7.42 -32.72
C SER A 233 -3.90 -6.22 -32.67
N PRO A 234 -2.98 -6.07 -33.62
CA PRO A 234 -2.66 -7.04 -34.69
C PRO A 234 -1.92 -8.27 -34.16
N ILE A 235 -2.09 -9.38 -34.83
CA ILE A 235 -1.27 -10.58 -34.62
C ILE A 235 0.14 -10.37 -35.20
N ASN A 236 1.10 -11.12 -34.69
CA ASN A 236 2.47 -11.04 -35.16
C ASN A 236 2.56 -11.30 -36.68
N GLY A 237 3.29 -10.43 -37.39
CA GLY A 237 3.43 -10.48 -38.83
C GLY A 237 2.32 -9.79 -39.62
N PHE A 238 1.37 -9.10 -38.96
CA PHE A 238 0.35 -8.32 -39.66
C PHE A 238 0.99 -7.18 -40.48
N VAL A 239 0.49 -6.98 -41.71
CA VAL A 239 0.90 -5.90 -42.61
C VAL A 239 -0.34 -5.14 -43.06
N THR A 240 -0.31 -3.83 -42.99
CA THR A 240 -1.37 -2.96 -43.51
C THR A 240 -0.91 -2.20 -44.75
N ASN A 241 -1.82 -2.04 -45.71
CA ASN A 241 -1.56 -1.30 -46.95
C ASN A 241 -2.20 0.10 -46.95
N ASP A 242 -3.08 0.40 -45.97
CA ASP A 242 -3.81 1.65 -45.86
C ASP A 242 -3.23 2.58 -44.78
N GLY A 243 -2.13 2.19 -44.17
CA GLY A 243 -1.48 2.95 -43.09
C GLY A 243 -2.26 3.01 -41.79
N LYS A 244 -3.35 2.24 -41.65
CA LYS A 244 -4.17 2.17 -40.45
C LYS A 244 -3.93 0.86 -39.71
N LEU A 245 -3.87 0.96 -38.39
CA LEU A 245 -3.68 -0.18 -37.50
C LEU A 245 -4.75 -0.17 -36.41
N ASN A 246 -5.61 -1.18 -36.40
CA ASN A 246 -6.55 -1.38 -35.31
C ASN A 246 -5.89 -2.19 -34.21
N ILE A 247 -5.77 -1.59 -33.03
CA ILE A 247 -5.18 -2.21 -31.85
C ILE A 247 -6.29 -2.67 -30.94
N LYS A 248 -6.25 -3.95 -30.53
CA LYS A 248 -7.17 -4.53 -29.57
C LYS A 248 -6.39 -5.44 -28.63
N GLY A 249 -6.72 -5.38 -27.37
CA GLY A 249 -6.08 -6.18 -26.34
C GLY A 249 -6.64 -5.90 -24.96
N TRP A 250 -6.03 -6.47 -23.95
CA TRP A 250 -6.39 -6.21 -22.56
C TRP A 250 -5.14 -6.16 -21.69
N ALA A 251 -5.26 -5.46 -20.57
CA ALA A 251 -4.25 -5.41 -19.52
C ALA A 251 -4.95 -5.43 -18.15
N LEU A 252 -4.43 -6.24 -17.25
CA LEU A 252 -4.89 -6.38 -15.87
C LEU A 252 -3.73 -6.17 -14.91
N HIS A 253 -4.00 -5.51 -13.81
CA HIS A 253 -3.06 -5.38 -12.71
C HIS A 253 -3.84 -5.21 -11.39
N ALA A 254 -3.35 -5.77 -10.26
CA ALA A 254 -4.00 -5.66 -8.95
C ALA A 254 -4.31 -4.21 -8.53
N PHE A 255 -3.50 -3.26 -9.00
CA PHE A 255 -3.64 -1.83 -8.70
C PHE A 255 -4.30 -1.01 -9.80
N GLY A 256 -4.92 -1.68 -10.76
CA GLY A 256 -5.47 -1.05 -11.96
C GLY A 256 -4.41 -0.74 -13.02
N VAL A 257 -4.87 -0.44 -14.22
CA VAL A 257 -4.05 -0.02 -15.36
C VAL A 257 -4.42 1.42 -15.68
N LYS A 258 -3.44 2.32 -15.62
CA LYS A 258 -3.68 3.75 -15.89
C LYS A 258 -3.79 4.04 -17.39
N GLU A 259 -2.85 3.48 -18.15
CA GLU A 259 -2.73 3.76 -19.57
C GLU A 259 -2.00 2.63 -20.29
N VAL A 260 -2.27 2.47 -21.58
CA VAL A 260 -1.47 1.63 -22.49
C VAL A 260 -0.78 2.55 -23.49
N ARG A 261 0.53 2.45 -23.59
CA ARG A 261 1.33 3.23 -24.55
C ARG A 261 1.59 2.43 -25.80
N VAL A 262 1.36 3.04 -26.95
CA VAL A 262 1.66 2.46 -28.25
C VAL A 262 2.98 3.01 -28.77
N LEU A 263 3.94 2.12 -29.03
CA LEU A 263 5.24 2.49 -29.55
C LEU A 263 5.49 1.84 -30.92
N ILE A 264 6.08 2.59 -31.83
CA ILE A 264 6.65 2.09 -33.08
C ILE A 264 8.14 2.44 -33.10
N ASP A 265 9.00 1.43 -33.28
CA ASP A 265 10.47 1.60 -33.27
C ASP A 265 10.96 2.37 -32.02
N ASN A 266 10.42 2.01 -30.83
CA ASN A 266 10.67 2.67 -29.54
C ASN A 266 10.20 4.13 -29.43
N THR A 267 9.49 4.65 -30.44
CA THR A 267 8.90 5.98 -30.38
C THR A 267 7.43 5.86 -29.98
N GLN A 268 7.04 6.52 -28.90
CA GLN A 268 5.64 6.55 -28.48
C GLN A 268 4.82 7.38 -29.51
N ILE A 269 3.81 6.73 -30.07
CA ILE A 269 2.92 7.35 -31.06
C ILE A 269 1.53 7.61 -30.52
N ASP A 270 1.11 6.90 -29.48
CA ASP A 270 -0.21 7.05 -28.89
C ASP A 270 -0.23 6.59 -27.42
N THR A 271 -1.29 7.03 -26.72
CA THR A 271 -1.61 6.60 -25.36
C THR A 271 -3.10 6.32 -25.26
N ILE A 272 -3.45 5.10 -24.89
CA ILE A 272 -4.83 4.65 -24.76
C ILE A 272 -5.20 4.63 -23.28
N SER A 273 -6.23 5.37 -22.90
CA SER A 273 -6.84 5.28 -21.57
C SER A 273 -7.63 3.98 -21.45
N VAL A 274 -7.45 3.25 -20.35
CA VAL A 274 -8.15 1.99 -20.10
C VAL A 274 -9.47 2.32 -19.39
N ASN A 275 -10.58 2.23 -20.09
CA ASN A 275 -11.90 2.66 -19.61
C ASN A 275 -12.96 1.56 -19.62
N GLU A 276 -12.65 0.36 -20.12
CA GLU A 276 -13.62 -0.71 -20.29
C GLU A 276 -13.31 -1.91 -19.39
N SER A 277 -14.34 -2.41 -18.75
CA SER A 277 -14.28 -3.67 -17.99
C SER A 277 -14.40 -4.86 -18.94
N ARG A 278 -13.54 -5.86 -18.76
CA ARG A 278 -13.55 -7.12 -19.52
C ARG A 278 -13.87 -8.27 -18.57
N ALA A 279 -15.14 -8.60 -18.44
CA ALA A 279 -15.61 -9.67 -17.55
C ALA A 279 -15.13 -11.08 -17.95
N ASP A 280 -14.70 -11.24 -19.21
CA ASP A 280 -14.20 -12.50 -19.79
C ASP A 280 -12.71 -12.77 -19.50
N VAL A 281 -11.99 -11.83 -18.88
CA VAL A 281 -10.57 -11.96 -18.51
C VAL A 281 -10.31 -11.87 -17.01
N ASN A 282 -11.36 -11.91 -16.18
CA ASN A 282 -11.27 -11.94 -14.72
C ASN A 282 -11.07 -13.35 -14.18
#